data_ac8cd709da5daeaed5b84cf7657a535c
#
_entry.id   ac8cd709da5daeaed5b84cf7657a535c
#
_cell.length_a   1.000
_cell.length_b   1.000
_cell.length_c   1.000
_cell.angle_alpha   90.00
_cell.angle_beta   90.00
_cell.angle_gamma   90.00
#
_symmetry.space_group_name_H-M   'P 1'
#
loop_
_entity.id
_entity.type
_entity.pdbx_description
1 polymer ?
#
loop_
_entity_poly.entity_id
_entity_poly.type
_entity_poly.pdbx_seq_one_letter_code
_entity_poly.pdbx_strand_id
1 'polypeptide(L)'
;PYIDFDFYILCTGALVLNKEREVIYKSTISKHLLHEFYDRYQKDYDIFIQANMQIYTFLKEDLGSMVRQVITSLDEVEGDIYGLSMNAKTDENAKKVCLDIEEHFPELTAHQNKEFIDITEKGCSKGLGILKLKELMHLEEVAGIGDSYNDIPMLETVDHSFTFPTSPESLTSIVDDVVDSVEEALDILMKE
;
A
#
# COMPACT_ATOMS: atom_id res chain seq x y z
N PRO A 1 -4.56 -24.41 4.13
CA PRO A 1 -5.33 -23.81 5.20
C PRO A 1 -5.65 -22.37 4.83
N TYR A 2 -6.89 -21.91 5.02
CA TYR A 2 -7.25 -20.51 4.90
C TYR A 2 -6.97 -19.87 6.26
N ILE A 3 -6.21 -18.76 6.27
CA ILE A 3 -6.04 -17.94 7.45
C ILE A 3 -7.24 -17.00 7.51
N ASP A 4 -7.94 -17.01 8.62
CA ASP A 4 -9.06 -16.12 8.88
C ASP A 4 -8.50 -14.87 9.58
N PHE A 5 -8.50 -13.74 8.88
CA PHE A 5 -7.99 -12.48 9.41
C PHE A 5 -9.12 -11.69 10.09
N ASP A 6 -8.85 -11.13 11.24
CA ASP A 6 -9.80 -10.23 11.93
C ASP A 6 -9.89 -8.86 11.26
N PHE A 7 -8.79 -8.42 10.62
CA PHE A 7 -8.70 -7.11 9.96
C PHE A 7 -7.91 -7.19 8.65
N TYR A 8 -8.19 -6.25 7.76
CA TYR A 8 -7.48 -6.09 6.50
C TYR A 8 -7.03 -4.64 6.37
N ILE A 9 -5.73 -4.41 6.26
CA ILE A 9 -5.15 -3.09 5.93
C ILE A 9 -4.77 -3.14 4.45
N LEU A 10 -5.49 -2.38 3.63
CA LEU A 10 -5.42 -2.42 2.17
C LEU A 10 -4.99 -1.07 1.61
N CYS A 11 -4.66 -1.04 0.29
CA CYS A 11 -4.32 0.18 -0.44
C CYS A 11 -3.25 1.00 0.30
N THR A 12 -2.14 0.34 0.66
CA THR A 12 -1.00 0.96 1.36
C THR A 12 -1.42 1.72 2.64
N GLY A 13 -2.42 1.17 3.37
CA GLY A 13 -2.93 1.74 4.62
C GLY A 13 -4.11 2.69 4.48
N ALA A 14 -4.54 3.00 3.26
CA ALA A 14 -5.66 3.92 3.01
C ALA A 14 -7.04 3.33 3.34
N LEU A 15 -7.14 2.01 3.50
CA LEU A 15 -8.40 1.33 3.79
C LEU A 15 -8.18 0.27 4.85
N VAL A 16 -8.94 0.33 5.94
CA VAL A 16 -8.96 -0.71 6.98
C VAL A 16 -10.35 -1.28 7.09
N LEU A 17 -10.44 -2.60 6.99
CA LEU A 17 -11.69 -3.36 7.08
C LEU A 17 -11.64 -4.30 8.29
N ASN A 18 -12.82 -4.59 8.88
CA ASN A 18 -12.99 -5.70 9.80
C ASN A 18 -13.17 -7.04 9.05
N LYS A 19 -13.31 -8.15 9.78
CA LYS A 19 -13.50 -9.48 9.20
C LYS A 19 -14.77 -9.63 8.35
N GLU A 20 -15.80 -8.83 8.64
CA GLU A 20 -17.04 -8.75 7.88
C GLU A 20 -16.90 -7.89 6.62
N ARG A 21 -15.68 -7.32 6.39
CA ARG A 21 -15.33 -6.40 5.31
C ARG A 21 -16.05 -5.06 5.38
N GLU A 22 -16.47 -4.64 6.55
CA GLU A 22 -16.96 -3.30 6.79
C GLU A 22 -15.81 -2.32 6.96
N VAL A 23 -15.96 -1.13 6.40
CA VAL A 23 -14.94 -0.08 6.48
C VAL A 23 -14.92 0.52 7.88
N ILE A 24 -13.80 0.38 8.59
CA ILE A 24 -13.57 0.99 9.91
C ILE A 24 -12.66 2.23 9.86
N TYR A 25 -11.82 2.33 8.83
CA TYR A 25 -11.03 3.52 8.53
C TYR A 25 -10.80 3.65 7.03
N LYS A 26 -10.81 4.88 6.53
CA LYS A 26 -10.42 5.19 5.14
C LYS A 26 -9.76 6.56 5.03
N SER A 27 -8.83 6.68 4.08
CA SER A 27 -8.21 7.90 3.57
C SER A 27 -8.44 7.93 2.07
N THR A 28 -8.75 9.08 1.47
CA THR A 28 -9.24 9.11 0.09
C THR A 28 -8.63 10.24 -0.73
N ILE A 29 -8.31 9.93 -1.98
CA ILE A 29 -7.88 10.89 -2.99
C ILE A 29 -9.14 11.54 -3.61
N SER A 30 -9.17 12.86 -3.75
CA SER A 30 -10.28 13.54 -4.38
C SER A 30 -10.36 13.25 -5.90
N LYS A 31 -11.56 13.28 -6.47
CA LYS A 31 -11.71 13.12 -7.93
C LYS A 31 -10.96 14.19 -8.72
N HIS A 32 -10.90 15.42 -8.20
CA HIS A 32 -10.14 16.50 -8.84
C HIS A 32 -8.66 16.14 -8.94
N LEU A 33 -8.06 15.68 -7.84
CA LEU A 33 -6.66 15.27 -7.78
C LEU A 33 -6.37 14.04 -8.65
N LEU A 34 -7.32 13.09 -8.76
CA LEU A 34 -7.23 11.98 -9.70
C LEU A 34 -7.12 12.48 -11.15
N HIS A 35 -7.95 13.45 -11.56
CA HIS A 35 -7.92 14.00 -12.93
C HIS A 35 -6.59 14.68 -13.23
N GLU A 36 -6.09 15.54 -12.34
CA GLU A 36 -4.79 16.20 -12.50
C GLU A 36 -3.63 15.22 -12.58
N PHE A 37 -3.64 14.21 -11.70
CA PHE A 37 -2.64 13.14 -11.70
C PHE A 37 -2.67 12.34 -13.00
N TYR A 38 -3.86 11.92 -13.43
CA TYR A 38 -4.04 11.15 -14.66
C TYR A 38 -3.56 11.95 -15.87
N ASP A 39 -3.94 13.22 -16.00
CA ASP A 39 -3.54 14.08 -17.12
C ASP A 39 -2.01 14.22 -17.24
N ARG A 40 -1.30 14.21 -16.12
CA ARG A 40 0.16 14.31 -16.11
C ARG A 40 0.85 13.01 -16.54
N TYR A 41 0.38 11.86 -16.04
CA TYR A 41 1.14 10.60 -16.15
C TYR A 41 0.59 9.60 -17.18
N GLN A 42 -0.62 9.73 -17.69
CA GLN A 42 -1.28 8.77 -18.59
C GLN A 42 -0.54 8.48 -19.90
N LYS A 43 0.34 9.38 -20.35
CA LYS A 43 1.09 9.21 -21.61
C LYS A 43 2.27 8.25 -21.46
N ASP A 44 2.82 8.16 -20.26
CA ASP A 44 4.07 7.45 -19.99
C ASP A 44 3.83 6.17 -19.18
N TYR A 45 2.70 6.10 -18.42
CA TYR A 45 2.40 5.02 -17.50
C TYR A 45 0.96 4.55 -17.58
N ASP A 46 0.77 3.23 -17.43
CA ASP A 46 -0.55 2.65 -17.16
C ASP A 46 -0.90 2.88 -15.69
N ILE A 47 -2.04 3.54 -15.47
CA ILE A 47 -2.51 3.89 -14.13
C ILE A 47 -3.65 2.96 -13.73
N PHE A 48 -3.53 2.38 -12.54
CA PHE A 48 -4.54 1.58 -11.88
C PHE A 48 -5.13 2.38 -10.73
N ILE A 49 -6.44 2.50 -10.71
CA ILE A 49 -7.19 3.28 -9.72
C ILE A 49 -7.89 2.32 -8.78
N GLN A 50 -7.60 2.41 -7.50
CA GLN A 50 -8.18 1.56 -6.46
C GLN A 50 -9.35 2.32 -5.82
N ALA A 51 -10.58 1.98 -6.20
CA ALA A 51 -11.77 2.63 -5.70
C ALA A 51 -12.92 1.63 -5.50
N ASN A 52 -13.78 1.87 -4.52
CA ASN A 52 -14.99 1.08 -4.27
C ASN A 52 -14.75 -0.45 -4.30
N MET A 53 -13.65 -0.92 -3.67
CA MET A 53 -13.23 -2.34 -3.63
C MET A 53 -12.95 -2.96 -5.01
N GLN A 54 -12.70 -2.12 -6.02
CA GLN A 54 -12.38 -2.52 -7.39
C GLN A 54 -11.11 -1.80 -7.87
N ILE A 55 -10.52 -2.36 -8.94
CA ILE A 55 -9.42 -1.73 -9.66
C ILE A 55 -9.97 -1.27 -11.01
N TYR A 56 -9.81 0.02 -11.32
CA TYR A 56 -10.14 0.62 -12.60
C TYR A 56 -8.88 0.94 -13.38
N THR A 57 -8.90 0.75 -14.69
CA THR A 57 -7.78 1.10 -15.58
C THR A 57 -8.25 1.32 -17.02
N PHE A 58 -7.50 2.09 -17.78
CA PHE A 58 -7.69 2.22 -19.24
C PHE A 58 -6.98 1.13 -20.04
N LEU A 59 -6.10 0.35 -19.39
CA LEU A 59 -5.34 -0.72 -20.02
C LEU A 59 -6.25 -1.89 -20.41
N LYS A 60 -6.27 -2.21 -21.71
CA LYS A 60 -7.11 -3.28 -22.28
C LYS A 60 -6.40 -4.63 -22.39
N GLU A 61 -5.07 -4.64 -22.25
CA GLU A 61 -4.28 -5.87 -22.31
C GLU A 61 -4.69 -6.86 -21.22
N ASP A 62 -4.58 -8.15 -21.53
CA ASP A 62 -4.86 -9.20 -20.53
C ASP A 62 -3.72 -9.24 -19.50
N LEU A 63 -4.06 -8.98 -18.26
CA LEU A 63 -3.13 -9.05 -17.13
C LEU A 63 -3.31 -10.33 -16.29
N GLY A 64 -3.80 -11.39 -16.91
CA GLY A 64 -3.98 -12.69 -16.25
C GLY A 64 -5.08 -12.67 -15.18
N SER A 65 -4.76 -13.08 -13.97
CA SER A 65 -5.74 -13.24 -12.87
C SER A 65 -6.19 -11.92 -12.22
N MET A 66 -5.67 -10.76 -12.64
CA MET A 66 -6.05 -9.47 -12.05
C MET A 66 -7.50 -9.12 -12.42
N VAL A 67 -8.37 -9.11 -11.42
CA VAL A 67 -9.76 -8.66 -11.58
C VAL A 67 -9.78 -7.14 -11.61
N ARG A 68 -10.21 -6.56 -12.74
CA ARG A 68 -10.27 -5.12 -12.94
C ARG A 68 -11.43 -4.72 -13.84
N GLN A 69 -11.85 -3.47 -13.74
CA GLN A 69 -12.78 -2.84 -14.65
C GLN A 69 -12.02 -1.96 -15.65
N VAL A 70 -12.13 -2.27 -16.94
CA VAL A 70 -11.58 -1.43 -18.01
C VAL A 70 -12.56 -0.30 -18.28
N ILE A 71 -12.07 0.95 -18.16
CA ILE A 71 -12.85 2.17 -18.35
C ILE A 71 -12.41 2.94 -19.58
N THR A 72 -13.24 3.86 -20.03
CA THR A 72 -12.99 4.78 -21.15
C THR A 72 -12.99 6.24 -20.73
N SER A 73 -13.51 6.53 -19.53
CA SER A 73 -13.52 7.84 -18.88
C SER A 73 -13.28 7.70 -17.38
N LEU A 74 -12.61 8.69 -16.76
CA LEU A 74 -12.47 8.76 -15.30
C LEU A 74 -13.83 8.94 -14.57
N ASP A 75 -14.87 9.41 -15.28
CA ASP A 75 -16.21 9.55 -14.73
C ASP A 75 -16.84 8.18 -14.38
N GLU A 76 -16.33 7.10 -14.96
CA GLU A 76 -16.75 5.72 -14.65
C GLU A 76 -16.19 5.20 -13.31
N VAL A 77 -15.22 5.93 -12.70
CA VAL A 77 -14.69 5.57 -11.38
C VAL A 77 -15.72 5.92 -10.32
N GLU A 78 -16.30 4.90 -9.69
CA GLU A 78 -17.33 5.04 -8.68
C GLU A 78 -16.75 4.99 -7.25
N GLY A 79 -17.40 5.71 -6.34
CA GLY A 79 -17.13 5.67 -4.91
C GLY A 79 -15.85 6.40 -4.48
N ASP A 80 -15.34 5.97 -3.33
CA ASP A 80 -14.13 6.52 -2.70
C ASP A 80 -12.87 5.98 -3.39
N ILE A 81 -11.92 6.85 -3.69
CA ILE A 81 -10.63 6.48 -4.29
C ILE A 81 -9.60 6.34 -3.16
N TYR A 82 -9.13 5.13 -2.92
CA TYR A 82 -8.21 4.81 -1.83
C TYR A 82 -6.74 4.93 -2.22
N GLY A 83 -6.43 4.74 -3.51
CA GLY A 83 -5.07 4.81 -4.01
C GLY A 83 -4.98 4.67 -5.51
N LEU A 84 -3.79 4.97 -6.01
CA LEU A 84 -3.42 4.74 -7.40
C LEU A 84 -2.18 3.86 -7.41
N SER A 85 -1.95 3.14 -8.49
CA SER A 85 -0.66 2.46 -8.71
C SER A 85 -0.26 2.50 -10.17
N MET A 86 1.04 2.44 -10.42
CA MET A 86 1.60 2.39 -11.76
C MET A 86 2.92 1.65 -11.79
N ASN A 87 3.29 1.11 -12.97
CA ASN A 87 4.55 0.44 -13.19
C ASN A 87 5.54 1.38 -13.89
N ALA A 88 6.62 1.74 -13.20
CA ALA A 88 7.69 2.58 -13.71
C ALA A 88 8.77 1.79 -14.47
N LYS A 89 8.61 0.48 -14.64
CA LYS A 89 9.44 -0.46 -15.40
C LYS A 89 10.79 -0.79 -14.76
N THR A 90 11.36 0.10 -13.96
CA THR A 90 12.62 -0.13 -13.23
C THR A 90 12.58 0.58 -11.87
N ASP A 91 13.33 0.05 -10.90
CA ASP A 91 13.48 0.64 -9.56
C ASP A 91 14.01 2.07 -9.63
N GLU A 92 15.02 2.31 -10.50
CA GLU A 92 15.62 3.64 -10.64
C GLU A 92 14.62 4.67 -11.16
N ASN A 93 13.78 4.27 -12.14
CA ASN A 93 12.74 5.15 -12.67
C ASN A 93 11.62 5.36 -11.65
N ALA A 94 11.22 4.32 -10.91
CA ALA A 94 10.24 4.43 -9.84
C ALA A 94 10.67 5.48 -8.80
N LYS A 95 11.93 5.45 -8.38
CA LYS A 95 12.48 6.45 -7.45
C LYS A 95 12.39 7.88 -7.99
N LYS A 96 12.72 8.09 -9.28
CA LYS A 96 12.62 9.41 -9.91
C LYS A 96 11.18 9.90 -10.00
N VAL A 97 10.26 9.00 -10.35
CA VAL A 97 8.83 9.31 -10.48
C VAL A 97 8.21 9.59 -9.12
N CYS A 98 8.60 8.88 -8.05
CA CYS A 98 8.16 9.21 -6.70
C CYS A 98 8.52 10.65 -6.32
N LEU A 99 9.75 11.09 -6.59
CA LEU A 99 10.18 12.48 -6.33
C LEU A 99 9.38 13.50 -7.17
N ASP A 100 9.12 13.20 -8.45
CA ASP A 100 8.30 14.05 -9.32
C ASP A 100 6.86 14.16 -8.82
N ILE A 101 6.28 13.05 -8.31
CA ILE A 101 4.94 13.06 -7.70
C ILE A 101 4.93 13.94 -6.45
N GLU A 102 5.88 13.79 -5.54
CA GLU A 102 5.94 14.57 -4.30
C GLU A 102 6.13 16.06 -4.55
N GLU A 103 6.86 16.43 -5.62
CA GLU A 103 7.06 17.82 -6.01
C GLU A 103 5.79 18.47 -6.59
N HIS A 104 5.04 17.74 -7.43
CA HIS A 104 3.90 18.28 -8.17
C HIS A 104 2.55 18.04 -7.51
N PHE A 105 2.47 17.06 -6.61
CA PHE A 105 1.25 16.68 -5.88
C PHE A 105 1.54 16.60 -4.37
N PRO A 106 1.72 17.75 -3.70
CA PRO A 106 2.03 17.77 -2.26
C PRO A 106 0.93 17.18 -1.37
N GLU A 107 -0.28 16.97 -1.92
CA GLU A 107 -1.40 16.28 -1.27
C GLU A 107 -1.31 14.76 -1.36
N LEU A 108 -0.35 14.21 -2.10
CA LEU A 108 -0.14 12.78 -2.25
C LEU A 108 1.15 12.32 -1.58
N THR A 109 1.22 11.02 -1.30
CA THR A 109 2.45 10.31 -0.93
C THR A 109 2.66 9.19 -1.93
N ALA A 110 3.87 9.11 -2.50
CA ALA A 110 4.28 8.05 -3.41
C ALA A 110 5.16 7.04 -2.66
N HIS A 111 4.78 5.77 -2.70
CA HIS A 111 5.48 4.66 -2.06
C HIS A 111 6.11 3.78 -3.12
N GLN A 112 7.43 3.74 -3.17
CA GLN A 112 8.13 2.83 -4.07
C GLN A 112 7.98 1.38 -3.59
N ASN A 113 7.66 0.48 -4.54
CA ASN A 113 7.64 -0.96 -4.34
C ASN A 113 8.35 -1.61 -5.54
N LYS A 114 9.69 -1.66 -5.50
CA LYS A 114 10.54 -2.02 -6.63
C LYS A 114 10.23 -1.11 -7.83
N GLU A 115 9.91 -1.70 -9.00
CA GLU A 115 9.48 -0.96 -10.19
C GLU A 115 8.05 -0.41 -10.12
N PHE A 116 7.26 -0.79 -9.11
CA PHE A 116 5.91 -0.27 -8.90
C PHE A 116 5.90 0.93 -7.97
N ILE A 117 4.90 1.77 -8.15
CA ILE A 117 4.65 2.93 -7.29
C ILE A 117 3.20 2.86 -6.84
N ASP A 118 2.99 2.85 -5.53
CA ASP A 118 1.69 3.01 -4.91
C ASP A 118 1.52 4.45 -4.43
N ILE A 119 0.41 5.08 -4.76
CA ILE A 119 0.13 6.49 -4.46
C ILE A 119 -1.12 6.57 -3.61
N THR A 120 -1.03 7.31 -2.51
CA THR A 120 -2.12 7.49 -1.54
C THR A 120 -2.28 8.97 -1.20
N GLU A 121 -3.32 9.31 -0.44
CA GLU A 121 -3.44 10.62 0.20
C GLU A 121 -2.22 10.89 1.10
N LYS A 122 -1.86 12.16 1.25
CA LYS A 122 -0.68 12.61 2.00
C LYS A 122 -0.65 12.04 3.42
N GLY A 123 0.52 11.46 3.76
CA GLY A 123 0.77 10.87 5.06
C GLY A 123 0.17 9.47 5.26
N CYS A 124 -0.59 8.97 4.30
CA CYS A 124 -1.10 7.60 4.36
C CYS A 124 0.05 6.61 4.09
N SER A 125 0.12 5.56 4.89
CA SER A 125 1.10 4.48 4.80
C SER A 125 0.60 3.22 5.51
N LYS A 126 1.24 2.08 5.28
CA LYS A 126 0.93 0.85 6.04
C LYS A 126 1.09 1.07 7.55
N GLY A 127 2.09 1.87 7.98
CA GLY A 127 2.30 2.24 9.37
C GLY A 127 1.11 3.04 9.95
N LEU A 128 0.62 4.06 9.22
CA LEU A 128 -0.57 4.80 9.65
C LEU A 128 -1.80 3.88 9.78
N GLY A 129 -1.98 2.94 8.82
CA GLY A 129 -3.08 1.96 8.89
C GLY A 129 -3.02 1.13 10.17
N ILE A 130 -1.82 0.69 10.58
CA ILE A 130 -1.61 -0.05 11.83
C ILE A 130 -1.87 0.84 13.05
N LEU A 131 -1.37 2.08 13.07
CA LEU A 131 -1.64 3.02 14.18
C LEU A 131 -3.14 3.25 14.35
N LYS A 132 -3.88 3.40 13.24
CA LYS A 132 -5.34 3.55 13.30
C LYS A 132 -6.02 2.30 13.83
N LEU A 133 -5.58 1.12 13.41
CA LEU A 133 -6.11 -0.13 13.95
C LEU A 133 -5.77 -0.28 15.44
N LYS A 134 -4.51 0.00 15.83
CA LYS A 134 -4.05 -0.04 17.22
C LYS A 134 -4.90 0.89 18.12
N GLU A 135 -5.17 2.11 17.65
CA GLU A 135 -6.02 3.09 18.34
C GLU A 135 -7.47 2.60 18.49
N LEU A 136 -8.09 2.17 17.37
CA LEU A 136 -9.49 1.77 17.34
C LEU A 136 -9.78 0.50 18.14
N MET A 137 -8.85 -0.43 18.16
CA MET A 137 -8.98 -1.73 18.82
C MET A 137 -8.36 -1.76 20.21
N HIS A 138 -7.75 -0.66 20.67
CA HIS A 138 -7.05 -0.56 21.95
C HIS A 138 -5.98 -1.65 22.11
N LEU A 139 -5.21 -1.93 21.04
CA LEU A 139 -4.13 -2.89 21.09
C LEU A 139 -2.93 -2.30 21.83
N GLU A 140 -2.39 -3.04 22.79
CA GLU A 140 -1.22 -2.60 23.58
C GLU A 140 0.06 -2.76 22.76
N GLU A 141 0.22 -3.92 22.09
CA GLU A 141 1.39 -4.28 21.31
C GLU A 141 0.99 -4.80 19.92
N VAL A 142 1.81 -4.52 18.93
CA VAL A 142 1.64 -4.98 17.56
C VAL A 142 2.99 -5.40 16.99
N ALA A 143 3.09 -6.59 16.45
CA ALA A 143 4.25 -7.03 15.68
C ALA A 143 3.95 -6.92 14.17
N GLY A 144 5.00 -6.72 13.37
CA GLY A 144 4.89 -6.63 11.91
C GLY A 144 6.03 -7.32 11.20
N ILE A 145 5.73 -7.92 10.05
CA ILE A 145 6.72 -8.53 9.15
C ILE A 145 6.55 -7.95 7.75
N GLY A 146 7.65 -7.57 7.09
CA GLY A 146 7.63 -6.97 5.76
C GLY A 146 8.89 -7.29 4.97
N ASP A 147 8.84 -7.18 3.62
CA ASP A 147 9.94 -7.55 2.73
C ASP A 147 10.30 -6.49 1.67
N SER A 148 9.58 -5.37 1.62
CA SER A 148 9.72 -4.37 0.55
C SER A 148 9.74 -2.93 1.09
N TYR A 149 10.20 -1.99 0.27
CA TYR A 149 10.37 -0.57 0.67
C TYR A 149 9.08 0.07 1.20
N ASN A 150 7.91 -0.30 0.67
CA ASN A 150 6.62 0.21 1.15
C ASN A 150 6.21 -0.34 2.54
N ASP A 151 6.97 -1.31 3.10
CA ASP A 151 6.80 -1.83 4.45
C ASP A 151 7.59 -1.04 5.50
N ILE A 152 8.58 -0.23 5.10
CA ILE A 152 9.40 0.55 6.03
C ILE A 152 8.55 1.34 7.03
N PRO A 153 7.52 2.11 6.62
CA PRO A 153 6.69 2.84 7.58
C PRO A 153 5.93 1.95 8.57
N MET A 154 5.63 0.70 8.19
CA MET A 154 5.04 -0.30 9.07
C MET A 154 6.07 -0.79 10.09
N LEU A 155 7.24 -1.21 9.60
CA LEU A 155 8.33 -1.76 10.43
C LEU A 155 8.85 -0.76 11.46
N GLU A 156 8.86 0.54 11.13
CA GLU A 156 9.21 1.63 12.06
C GLU A 156 8.10 1.95 13.08
N THR A 157 6.88 1.42 12.89
CA THR A 157 5.70 1.79 13.68
C THR A 157 5.32 0.72 14.69
N VAL A 158 5.56 -0.55 14.37
CA VAL A 158 5.21 -1.69 15.23
C VAL A 158 6.13 -1.78 16.44
N ASP A 159 5.68 -2.48 17.48
CA ASP A 159 6.43 -2.65 18.73
C ASP A 159 7.50 -3.77 18.60
N HIS A 160 7.32 -4.72 17.66
CA HIS A 160 8.32 -5.72 17.29
C HIS A 160 8.30 -5.95 15.78
N SER A 161 9.41 -5.71 15.13
CA SER A 161 9.53 -5.69 13.67
C SER A 161 10.37 -6.85 13.15
N PHE A 162 9.90 -7.48 12.07
CA PHE A 162 10.55 -8.62 11.42
C PHE A 162 10.72 -8.39 9.92
N THR A 163 11.81 -8.96 9.36
CA THR A 163 11.99 -9.06 7.91
C THR A 163 12.69 -10.38 7.55
N PHE A 164 12.90 -10.60 6.25
CA PHE A 164 13.55 -11.81 5.73
C PHE A 164 15.01 -11.53 5.30
N PRO A 165 15.90 -12.54 5.29
CA PRO A 165 17.29 -12.37 4.83
C PRO A 165 17.42 -11.93 3.38
N THR A 166 16.37 -12.13 2.56
CA THR A 166 16.31 -11.74 1.14
C THR A 166 15.82 -10.30 0.93
N SER A 167 15.40 -9.62 1.98
CA SER A 167 14.91 -8.24 1.93
C SER A 167 16.06 -7.25 1.68
N PRO A 168 15.76 -6.06 1.13
CA PRO A 168 16.77 -5.00 0.96
C PRO A 168 17.47 -4.64 2.27
N GLU A 169 18.74 -4.22 2.20
CA GLU A 169 19.54 -3.81 3.36
C GLU A 169 18.89 -2.69 4.18
N SER A 170 18.14 -1.81 3.52
CA SER A 170 17.36 -0.76 4.20
C SER A 170 16.27 -1.30 5.14
N LEU A 171 15.78 -2.52 4.93
CA LEU A 171 14.84 -3.17 5.83
C LEU A 171 15.59 -3.96 6.90
N THR A 172 16.58 -4.79 6.51
CA THR A 172 17.33 -5.61 7.46
C THR A 172 18.09 -4.80 8.51
N SER A 173 18.39 -3.53 8.23
CA SER A 173 19.09 -2.62 9.15
C SER A 173 18.19 -1.89 10.16
N ILE A 174 16.87 -1.94 10.00
CA ILE A 174 15.90 -1.19 10.84
C ILE A 174 15.02 -2.08 11.70
N VAL A 175 14.98 -3.39 11.44
CA VAL A 175 14.11 -4.33 12.17
C VAL A 175 14.80 -4.90 13.41
N ASP A 176 13.97 -5.39 14.35
CA ASP A 176 14.45 -6.06 15.56
C ASP A 176 15.02 -7.44 15.22
N ASP A 177 14.34 -8.22 14.35
CA ASP A 177 14.76 -9.56 13.99
C ASP A 177 14.66 -9.86 12.49
N VAL A 178 15.64 -10.62 11.98
CA VAL A 178 15.63 -11.19 10.62
C VAL A 178 15.36 -12.68 10.74
N VAL A 179 14.26 -13.13 10.14
CA VAL A 179 13.73 -14.51 10.27
C VAL A 179 13.60 -15.19 8.92
N ASP A 180 13.74 -16.51 8.91
CA ASP A 180 13.61 -17.31 7.68
C ASP A 180 12.14 -17.53 7.26
N SER A 181 11.19 -17.35 8.19
CA SER A 181 9.77 -17.56 7.92
C SER A 181 8.86 -16.76 8.88
N VAL A 182 7.59 -16.60 8.50
CA VAL A 182 6.55 -16.06 9.39
C VAL A 182 6.35 -16.93 10.63
N GLU A 183 6.50 -18.27 10.49
CA GLU A 183 6.39 -19.23 11.58
C GLU A 183 7.48 -18.98 12.65
N GLU A 184 8.70 -18.69 12.23
CA GLU A 184 9.79 -18.35 13.15
C GLU A 184 9.52 -17.03 13.91
N ALA A 185 8.99 -16.00 13.22
CA ALA A 185 8.57 -14.78 13.88
C ALA A 185 7.51 -15.03 14.96
N LEU A 186 6.51 -15.86 14.66
CA LEU A 186 5.48 -16.26 15.64
C LEU A 186 6.08 -17.03 16.82
N ASP A 187 7.06 -17.93 16.57
CA ASP A 187 7.75 -18.67 17.62
C ASP A 187 8.56 -17.75 18.57
N ILE A 188 9.09 -16.64 18.06
CA ILE A 188 9.77 -15.62 18.89
C ILE A 188 8.75 -14.94 19.78
N LEU A 189 7.68 -14.39 19.22
CA LEU A 189 6.64 -13.66 19.94
C LEU A 189 5.93 -14.52 21.01
N MET A 190 5.82 -15.84 20.83
CA MET A 190 5.20 -16.74 21.78
C MET A 190 6.11 -17.12 22.98
N LYS A 191 7.40 -16.73 22.96
CA LYS A 191 8.36 -17.00 24.02
C LYS A 191 8.57 -15.80 24.96
N GLU A 192 8.12 -14.63 24.56
CA GLU A 192 8.09 -13.39 25.36
C GLU A 192 6.85 -13.36 26.25
#